data_820aa65e6add4b5a7356db42d9018118
#
_entry.id   820aa65e6add4b5a7356db42d9018118
#
_cell.length_a   1.000
_cell.length_b   1.000
_cell.length_c   1.000
_cell.angle_alpha   90.00
_cell.angle_beta   90.00
_cell.angle_gamma   90.00
#
_symmetry.space_group_name_H-M   'P 1'
#
loop_
_entity.id
_entity.type
_entity.pdbx_description
1 polymer ?
#
loop_
_entity_poly.entity_id
_entity_poly.type
_entity_poly.pdbx_seq_one_letter_code
_entity_poly.pdbx_strand_id
1 'polypeptide(L)'
;MIFSEPLSQYEEILKDAIRTSMKESGAKLAKTFQTLLIEILTLYMILPRKINFTQMARYGKHGEQTYRQNFNRKKKDCIDWLLLNLSLARRVLEMDGLLAIAIDPCYISKAGKKTPHIGRFWSGCAGAVKHGLEIMGIGLLDVANNKCMMLRAHQTIGNSALKMRNKTLVEYYISVMKRYSKKLLSITDIVVADAFFSTSTFEKGMSELGFYLVSRFRDNACLHYIPKKEKKRGRPRIKGDKIDLANLNLSCMEELHIDGLDGKAYTLEAYAKALKKKVRLVIWRMPGGKCKLFFSTKLSMTGEEVLKTYRTRFQIEFCYRDSKQFTGLMDCQARHKRQLDFAFNASFASMNAAKVFMKDNGMD
;
A
#
# COMPACT_ATOMS: atom_id res chain seq x y z
N MET A 1 13.25 -22.48 -29.09
CA MET A 1 13.07 -21.13 -29.65
C MET A 1 11.75 -20.44 -29.25
N ILE A 2 10.80 -21.12 -28.64
CA ILE A 2 9.49 -20.54 -28.24
C ILE A 2 9.56 -19.59 -27.01
N PHE A 3 10.60 -19.66 -26.19
CA PHE A 3 10.74 -18.88 -24.96
C PHE A 3 11.62 -17.61 -25.07
N SER A 4 12.24 -17.33 -26.22
CA SER A 4 13.11 -16.17 -26.36
C SER A 4 12.37 -14.85 -26.53
N GLU A 5 11.23 -14.87 -27.20
CA GLU A 5 10.46 -13.66 -27.54
C GLU A 5 9.70 -13.09 -26.32
N PRO A 6 8.95 -13.86 -25.53
CA PRO A 6 8.31 -13.37 -24.29
C PRO A 6 9.34 -12.83 -23.28
N LEU A 7 10.49 -13.48 -23.15
CA LEU A 7 11.54 -13.03 -22.23
C LEU A 7 12.16 -11.71 -22.68
N SER A 8 12.40 -11.55 -23.99
CA SER A 8 12.91 -10.31 -24.57
C SER A 8 11.93 -9.15 -24.34
N GLN A 9 10.63 -9.37 -24.56
CA GLN A 9 9.59 -8.36 -24.30
C GLN A 9 9.55 -7.96 -22.82
N TYR A 10 9.64 -8.92 -21.89
CA TYR A 10 9.69 -8.63 -20.46
C TYR A 10 10.92 -7.81 -20.07
N GLU A 11 12.09 -8.12 -20.63
CA GLU A 11 13.33 -7.34 -20.41
C GLU A 11 13.23 -5.91 -20.97
N GLU A 12 12.58 -5.70 -22.13
CA GLU A 12 12.34 -4.35 -22.66
C GLU A 12 11.39 -3.53 -21.78
N ILE A 13 10.35 -4.14 -21.22
CA ILE A 13 9.48 -3.50 -20.22
C ILE A 13 10.31 -2.98 -19.04
N LEU A 14 11.20 -3.82 -18.51
CA LEU A 14 12.08 -3.45 -17.39
C LEU A 14 13.07 -2.35 -17.77
N LYS A 15 13.66 -2.43 -18.95
CA LYS A 15 14.62 -1.46 -19.49
C LYS A 15 13.99 -0.07 -19.62
N ASP A 16 12.79 0.01 -20.16
CA ASP A 16 12.04 1.25 -20.28
C ASP A 16 11.65 1.83 -18.93
N ALA A 17 11.21 0.99 -17.99
CA ALA A 17 10.87 1.42 -16.64
C ALA A 17 12.11 1.94 -15.87
N ILE A 18 13.27 1.30 -16.02
CA ILE A 18 14.54 1.74 -15.43
C ILE A 18 14.95 3.10 -16.02
N ARG A 19 14.88 3.24 -17.35
CA ARG A 19 15.21 4.50 -18.05
C ARG A 19 14.31 5.65 -17.57
N THR A 20 13.00 5.42 -17.49
CA THR A 20 12.02 6.40 -17.00
C THR A 20 12.30 6.80 -15.55
N SER A 21 12.52 5.81 -14.67
CA SER A 21 12.86 6.07 -13.27
C SER A 21 14.15 6.89 -13.11
N MET A 22 15.18 6.60 -13.91
CA MET A 22 16.43 7.37 -13.91
C MET A 22 16.20 8.82 -14.35
N LYS A 23 15.42 9.03 -15.42
CA LYS A 23 15.06 10.36 -15.90
C LYS A 23 14.31 11.18 -14.86
N GLU A 24 13.29 10.60 -14.22
CA GLU A 24 12.48 11.28 -13.21
C GLU A 24 13.22 11.51 -11.88
N SER A 25 14.12 10.60 -11.49
CA SER A 25 14.91 10.76 -10.26
C SER A 25 16.17 11.60 -10.42
N GLY A 26 16.63 11.85 -11.66
CA GLY A 26 17.94 12.43 -11.94
C GLY A 26 19.10 11.48 -11.61
N ALA A 27 18.85 10.21 -11.31
CA ALA A 27 19.87 9.24 -10.96
C ALA A 27 20.73 8.85 -12.17
N LYS A 28 22.05 8.79 -11.97
CA LYS A 28 23.02 8.32 -12.96
C LYS A 28 23.52 6.94 -12.55
N LEU A 29 22.91 5.87 -13.07
CA LEU A 29 23.33 4.50 -12.81
C LEU A 29 24.29 4.01 -13.90
N ALA A 30 25.36 3.32 -13.53
CA ALA A 30 26.28 2.71 -14.48
C ALA A 30 25.55 1.70 -15.38
N LYS A 31 25.88 1.66 -16.67
CA LYS A 31 25.27 0.73 -17.65
C LYS A 31 25.36 -0.73 -17.20
N THR A 32 26.49 -1.12 -16.64
CA THR A 32 26.71 -2.48 -16.09
C THR A 32 25.70 -2.82 -14.99
N PHE A 33 25.37 -1.85 -14.12
CA PHE A 33 24.36 -2.07 -13.09
C PHE A 33 22.94 -2.10 -13.66
N GLN A 34 22.64 -1.29 -14.67
CA GLN A 34 21.34 -1.33 -15.34
C GLN A 34 21.09 -2.72 -15.97
N THR A 35 22.07 -3.26 -16.69
CA THR A 35 22.00 -4.61 -17.27
C THR A 35 21.84 -5.69 -16.19
N LEU A 36 22.64 -5.61 -15.13
CA LEU A 36 22.52 -6.53 -14.00
C LEU A 36 21.16 -6.41 -13.29
N LEU A 37 20.60 -5.21 -13.17
CA LEU A 37 19.28 -5.01 -12.54
C LEU A 37 18.17 -5.66 -13.38
N ILE A 38 18.20 -5.53 -14.70
CA ILE A 38 17.27 -6.22 -15.59
C ILE A 38 17.39 -7.73 -15.38
N GLU A 39 18.60 -8.28 -15.42
CA GLU A 39 18.83 -9.71 -15.16
C GLU A 39 18.29 -10.15 -13.80
N ILE A 40 18.55 -9.38 -12.74
CA ILE A 40 18.03 -9.68 -11.39
C ILE A 40 16.50 -9.75 -11.41
N LEU A 41 15.84 -8.73 -11.98
CA LEU A 41 14.37 -8.67 -12.01
C LEU A 41 13.77 -9.78 -12.89
N THR A 42 14.45 -10.15 -13.95
CA THR A 42 14.08 -11.29 -14.80
C THR A 42 14.22 -12.61 -14.03
N LEU A 43 15.34 -12.80 -13.29
CA LEU A 43 15.55 -13.99 -12.45
C LEU A 43 14.47 -14.10 -11.36
N TYR A 44 14.00 -12.99 -10.80
CA TYR A 44 12.89 -13.01 -9.82
C TYR A 44 11.58 -13.56 -10.42
N MET A 45 11.39 -13.46 -11.72
CA MET A 45 10.20 -13.97 -12.40
C MET A 45 10.35 -15.42 -12.86
N ILE A 46 11.55 -15.81 -13.32
CA ILE A 46 11.73 -17.10 -14.00
C ILE A 46 12.34 -18.22 -13.13
N LEU A 47 12.89 -17.90 -11.94
CA LEU A 47 13.51 -18.93 -11.11
C LEU A 47 12.44 -19.94 -10.61
N PRO A 48 12.66 -21.26 -10.83
CA PRO A 48 11.66 -22.28 -10.50
C PRO A 48 11.57 -22.61 -9.01
N ARG A 49 12.46 -22.05 -8.19
CA ARG A 49 12.60 -22.35 -6.75
C ARG A 49 12.83 -21.05 -5.97
N LYS A 50 13.11 -21.20 -4.68
CA LYS A 50 13.41 -20.05 -3.78
C LYS A 50 14.50 -19.16 -4.34
N ILE A 51 14.24 -17.86 -4.37
CA ILE A 51 15.14 -16.83 -4.85
C ILE A 51 16.22 -16.58 -3.79
N ASN A 52 17.45 -16.96 -4.10
CA ASN A 52 18.64 -16.70 -3.30
C ASN A 52 19.86 -16.53 -4.21
N PHE A 53 20.96 -16.04 -3.67
CA PHE A 53 22.14 -15.72 -4.47
C PHE A 53 22.75 -16.93 -5.17
N THR A 54 22.69 -18.09 -4.56
CA THR A 54 23.20 -19.37 -5.15
C THR A 54 22.35 -19.78 -6.35
N GLN A 55 21.01 -19.67 -6.25
CA GLN A 55 20.14 -19.96 -7.39
C GLN A 55 20.29 -18.91 -8.49
N MET A 56 20.42 -17.63 -8.12
CA MET A 56 20.69 -16.58 -9.09
C MET A 56 21.99 -16.82 -9.85
N ALA A 57 23.06 -17.27 -9.17
CA ALA A 57 24.32 -17.61 -9.83
C ALA A 57 24.23 -18.87 -10.71
N ARG A 58 23.36 -19.82 -10.37
CA ARG A 58 23.15 -21.04 -11.14
C ARG A 58 22.43 -20.80 -12.46
N TYR A 59 21.48 -19.88 -12.48
CA TYR A 59 20.60 -19.62 -13.63
C TYR A 59 20.90 -18.31 -14.34
N GLY A 60 21.63 -17.40 -13.71
CA GLY A 60 22.02 -16.11 -14.26
C GLY A 60 23.43 -16.11 -14.86
N LYS A 61 23.84 -14.92 -15.32
CA LYS A 61 25.11 -14.70 -16.02
C LYS A 61 26.29 -14.38 -15.07
N HIS A 62 26.02 -14.18 -13.77
CA HIS A 62 27.01 -13.68 -12.82
C HIS A 62 27.17 -14.64 -11.63
N GLY A 63 28.33 -14.57 -10.96
CA GLY A 63 28.60 -15.33 -9.75
C GLY A 63 27.82 -14.79 -8.52
N GLU A 64 27.65 -15.63 -7.51
CA GLU A 64 26.92 -15.32 -6.28
C GLU A 64 27.38 -14.02 -5.61
N GLN A 65 28.69 -13.78 -5.58
CA GLN A 65 29.27 -12.60 -4.95
C GLN A 65 28.87 -11.31 -5.66
N THR A 66 28.73 -11.31 -6.99
CA THR A 66 28.25 -10.14 -7.77
C THR A 66 26.83 -9.77 -7.36
N TYR A 67 25.92 -10.73 -7.29
CA TYR A 67 24.55 -10.45 -6.84
C TYR A 67 24.52 -9.95 -5.40
N ARG A 68 25.23 -10.60 -4.47
CA ARG A 68 25.32 -10.25 -3.06
C ARG A 68 25.80 -8.82 -2.84
N GLN A 69 26.83 -8.39 -3.58
CA GLN A 69 27.36 -7.01 -3.50
C GLN A 69 26.36 -6.00 -4.04
N ASN A 70 25.70 -6.29 -5.16
CA ASN A 70 24.77 -5.36 -5.80
C ASN A 70 23.47 -5.18 -5.02
N PHE A 71 23.01 -6.18 -4.28
CA PHE A 71 21.91 -6.00 -3.32
C PHE A 71 22.28 -5.09 -2.14
N ASN A 72 23.55 -4.87 -1.86
CA ASN A 72 24.02 -4.02 -0.76
C ASN A 72 24.41 -2.59 -1.21
N ARG A 73 24.03 -2.16 -2.41
CA ARG A 73 24.33 -0.82 -2.92
C ARG A 73 23.82 0.28 -2.00
N LYS A 74 24.55 1.41 -1.95
CA LYS A 74 24.10 2.63 -1.27
C LYS A 74 22.90 3.20 -2.03
N LYS A 75 22.03 3.93 -1.32
CA LYS A 75 20.81 4.50 -1.92
C LYS A 75 21.10 5.38 -3.15
N LYS A 76 22.16 6.19 -3.11
CA LYS A 76 22.57 7.05 -4.23
C LYS A 76 23.01 6.29 -5.48
N ASP A 77 23.45 5.06 -5.31
CA ASP A 77 23.98 4.18 -6.38
C ASP A 77 22.97 3.08 -6.76
N CYS A 78 21.71 3.21 -6.33
CA CYS A 78 20.63 2.25 -6.57
C CYS A 78 19.44 2.94 -7.24
N ILE A 79 18.59 2.15 -7.90
CA ILE A 79 17.35 2.61 -8.53
C ILE A 79 16.39 3.21 -7.47
N ASP A 80 15.62 4.22 -7.86
CA ASP A 80 14.48 4.67 -7.08
C ASP A 80 13.30 3.71 -7.31
N TRP A 81 13.11 2.79 -6.38
CA TRP A 81 12.09 1.75 -6.48
C TRP A 81 10.66 2.30 -6.62
N LEU A 82 10.35 3.44 -5.97
CA LEU A 82 9.03 4.03 -6.09
C LEU A 82 8.78 4.53 -7.51
N LEU A 83 9.74 5.23 -8.10
CA LEU A 83 9.62 5.75 -9.46
C LEU A 83 9.68 4.64 -10.52
N LEU A 84 10.49 3.59 -10.30
CA LEU A 84 10.49 2.41 -11.15
C LEU A 84 9.11 1.76 -11.18
N ASN A 85 8.54 1.49 -10.02
CA ASN A 85 7.23 0.87 -9.92
C ASN A 85 6.10 1.79 -10.40
N LEU A 86 6.22 3.11 -10.22
CA LEU A 86 5.28 4.09 -10.75
C LEU A 86 5.30 4.09 -12.29
N SER A 87 6.49 4.00 -12.90
CA SER A 87 6.61 3.88 -14.36
C SER A 87 5.88 2.64 -14.89
N LEU A 88 6.00 1.49 -14.21
CA LEU A 88 5.26 0.27 -14.54
C LEU A 88 3.75 0.44 -14.28
N ALA A 89 3.37 1.08 -13.18
CA ALA A 89 1.97 1.30 -12.82
C ALA A 89 1.22 2.14 -13.86
N ARG A 90 1.86 3.17 -14.42
CA ARG A 90 1.30 4.03 -15.48
C ARG A 90 0.95 3.27 -16.76
N ARG A 91 1.52 2.09 -16.98
CA ARG A 91 1.18 1.22 -18.13
C ARG A 91 -0.04 0.36 -17.87
N VAL A 92 -0.37 0.09 -16.61
CA VAL A 92 -1.47 -0.82 -16.22
C VAL A 92 -2.70 -0.06 -15.75
N LEU A 93 -2.51 0.98 -14.92
CA LEU A 93 -3.58 1.73 -14.27
C LEU A 93 -4.04 2.92 -15.12
N GLU A 94 -5.31 3.28 -14.98
CA GLU A 94 -5.87 4.50 -15.53
C GLU A 94 -5.52 5.70 -14.63
N MET A 95 -4.56 6.51 -15.11
CA MET A 95 -3.97 7.55 -14.27
C MET A 95 -4.83 8.80 -14.11
N ASP A 96 -5.81 9.01 -14.98
CA ASP A 96 -6.73 10.17 -14.95
C ASP A 96 -8.01 9.90 -14.14
N GLY A 97 -8.18 8.66 -13.64
CA GLY A 97 -9.30 8.22 -12.82
C GLY A 97 -9.14 8.53 -11.33
N LEU A 98 -10.05 7.97 -10.52
CA LEU A 98 -9.96 8.04 -9.06
C LEU A 98 -8.85 7.11 -8.57
N LEU A 99 -7.74 7.71 -8.16
CA LEU A 99 -6.58 7.01 -7.60
C LEU A 99 -6.50 7.15 -6.08
N ALA A 100 -5.98 6.14 -5.41
CA ALA A 100 -5.67 6.19 -3.98
C ALA A 100 -4.38 5.46 -3.65
N ILE A 101 -3.66 5.91 -2.63
CA ILE A 101 -2.49 5.21 -2.08
C ILE A 101 -2.98 4.25 -0.99
N ALA A 102 -2.86 2.96 -1.25
CA ALA A 102 -3.09 1.93 -0.23
C ALA A 102 -1.83 1.72 0.61
N ILE A 103 -1.99 1.64 1.91
CA ILE A 103 -0.94 1.22 2.83
C ILE A 103 -1.41 0.02 3.63
N ASP A 104 -0.55 -0.98 3.73
CA ASP A 104 -0.85 -2.19 4.49
C ASP A 104 0.43 -2.82 5.03
N PRO A 105 0.53 -3.13 6.34
CA PRO A 105 1.63 -3.91 6.90
C PRO A 105 1.47 -5.39 6.55
N CYS A 106 2.57 -6.03 6.09
CA CYS A 106 2.58 -7.44 5.75
C CYS A 106 3.66 -8.19 6.51
N TYR A 107 3.28 -9.26 7.18
CA TYR A 107 4.20 -10.18 7.85
C TYR A 107 5.00 -10.99 6.83
N ILE A 108 6.31 -11.09 7.08
CA ILE A 108 7.27 -11.90 6.32
C ILE A 108 7.90 -12.92 7.28
N SER A 109 7.69 -14.20 7.02
CA SER A 109 8.27 -15.26 7.82
C SER A 109 9.81 -15.23 7.72
N LYS A 110 10.48 -15.23 8.86
CA LYS A 110 11.96 -15.21 8.92
C LYS A 110 12.44 -15.89 10.17
N ALA A 111 13.31 -16.85 10.01
CA ALA A 111 13.98 -17.53 11.12
C ALA A 111 15.28 -16.81 11.54
N GLY A 112 15.81 -17.17 12.72
CA GLY A 112 17.07 -16.67 13.25
C GLY A 112 16.94 -15.39 14.07
N LYS A 113 18.08 -14.86 14.55
CA LYS A 113 18.14 -13.72 15.49
C LYS A 113 18.95 -12.54 14.96
N LYS A 114 19.73 -12.72 13.87
CA LYS A 114 20.70 -11.72 13.38
C LYS A 114 20.19 -10.81 12.26
N THR A 115 18.95 -11.03 11.80
CA THR A 115 18.37 -10.19 10.74
C THR A 115 17.97 -8.82 11.30
N PRO A 116 18.32 -7.71 10.65
CA PRO A 116 17.93 -6.38 11.11
C PRO A 116 16.42 -6.25 11.29
N HIS A 117 16.00 -5.69 12.42
CA HIS A 117 14.61 -5.46 12.79
C HIS A 117 13.74 -6.73 12.86
N ILE A 118 14.37 -7.92 12.99
CA ILE A 118 13.61 -9.14 13.29
C ILE A 118 12.92 -9.00 14.65
N GLY A 119 11.69 -9.46 14.75
CA GLY A 119 10.90 -9.29 15.96
C GLY A 119 9.62 -10.11 15.93
N ARG A 120 8.67 -9.74 16.76
CA ARG A 120 7.32 -10.35 16.81
C ARG A 120 6.34 -9.40 16.16
N PHE A 121 5.66 -9.87 15.10
CA PHE A 121 4.70 -9.12 14.32
C PHE A 121 3.41 -9.91 14.14
N TRP A 122 2.30 -9.23 13.92
CA TRP A 122 1.02 -9.86 13.65
C TRP A 122 1.03 -10.53 12.27
N SER A 123 0.59 -11.78 12.23
CA SER A 123 0.42 -12.54 10.99
C SER A 123 -1.07 -12.77 10.76
N GLY A 124 -1.66 -12.08 9.78
CA GLY A 124 -3.08 -12.23 9.43
C GLY A 124 -3.45 -13.67 9.05
N CYS A 125 -2.60 -14.35 8.26
CA CYS A 125 -2.84 -15.75 7.87
C CYS A 125 -2.83 -16.72 9.05
N ALA A 126 -2.11 -16.39 10.13
CA ALA A 126 -2.02 -17.25 11.30
C ALA A 126 -2.95 -16.81 12.45
N GLY A 127 -3.60 -15.64 12.33
CA GLY A 127 -4.38 -15.04 13.41
C GLY A 127 -3.59 -14.82 14.70
N ALA A 128 -2.25 -14.72 14.64
CA ALA A 128 -1.38 -14.69 15.80
C ALA A 128 -0.11 -13.87 15.57
N VAL A 129 0.53 -13.46 16.68
CA VAL A 129 1.84 -12.79 16.65
C VAL A 129 2.93 -13.84 16.44
N LYS A 130 3.70 -13.71 15.36
CA LYS A 130 4.80 -14.61 14.99
C LYS A 130 6.15 -13.90 14.93
N HIS A 131 7.21 -14.69 15.09
CA HIS A 131 8.58 -14.22 14.90
C HIS A 131 8.91 -14.10 13.41
N GLY A 132 9.46 -12.95 13.01
CA GLY A 132 9.78 -12.68 11.62
C GLY A 132 10.08 -11.21 11.34
N LEU A 133 9.75 -10.76 10.16
CA LEU A 133 9.84 -9.36 9.72
C LEU A 133 8.45 -8.84 9.38
N GLU A 134 8.34 -7.53 9.27
CA GLU A 134 7.19 -6.87 8.71
C GLU A 134 7.65 -5.82 7.69
N ILE A 135 6.93 -5.68 6.62
CA ILE A 135 7.07 -4.59 5.65
C ILE A 135 5.78 -3.81 5.57
N MET A 136 5.85 -2.48 5.55
CA MET A 136 4.77 -1.62 5.13
C MET A 136 4.83 -1.51 3.61
N GLY A 137 3.83 -2.03 2.92
CA GLY A 137 3.65 -1.83 1.49
C GLY A 137 2.91 -0.54 1.22
N ILE A 138 3.32 0.12 0.15
CA ILE A 138 2.65 1.28 -0.44
C ILE A 138 2.24 0.85 -1.84
N GLY A 139 0.95 0.78 -2.09
CA GLY A 139 0.35 0.44 -3.38
C GLY A 139 -0.38 1.63 -3.98
N LEU A 140 -0.46 1.69 -5.30
CA LEU A 140 -1.33 2.61 -6.03
C LEU A 140 -2.56 1.85 -6.51
N LEU A 141 -3.72 2.35 -6.15
CA LEU A 141 -5.02 1.81 -6.55
C LEU A 141 -5.58 2.62 -7.69
N ASP A 142 -6.10 1.92 -8.68
CA ASP A 142 -7.07 2.39 -9.65
C ASP A 142 -8.46 1.91 -9.18
N VAL A 143 -9.24 2.85 -8.66
CA VAL A 143 -10.50 2.53 -7.98
C VAL A 143 -11.57 2.10 -8.98
N ALA A 144 -11.58 2.71 -10.16
CA ALA A 144 -12.56 2.39 -11.21
C ALA A 144 -12.40 0.96 -11.74
N ASN A 145 -11.15 0.55 -12.00
CA ASN A 145 -10.82 -0.76 -12.56
C ASN A 145 -10.51 -1.82 -11.49
N ASN A 146 -10.64 -1.48 -10.19
CA ASN A 146 -10.35 -2.39 -9.07
C ASN A 146 -8.96 -3.05 -9.16
N LYS A 147 -7.94 -2.28 -9.57
CA LYS A 147 -6.56 -2.76 -9.76
C LYS A 147 -5.60 -2.13 -8.73
N CYS A 148 -4.51 -2.83 -8.43
CA CYS A 148 -3.43 -2.34 -7.57
C CYS A 148 -2.07 -2.67 -8.15
N MET A 149 -1.15 -1.70 -8.07
CA MET A 149 0.28 -1.86 -8.37
C MET A 149 1.11 -1.44 -7.16
N MET A 150 2.05 -2.29 -6.73
CA MET A 150 2.89 -1.98 -5.57
C MET A 150 3.94 -0.94 -5.94
N LEU A 151 3.99 0.18 -5.22
CA LEU A 151 5.00 1.22 -5.44
C LEU A 151 6.27 1.00 -4.61
N ARG A 152 6.12 0.57 -3.35
CA ARG A 152 7.27 0.50 -2.43
C ARG A 152 7.02 -0.48 -1.29
N ALA A 153 8.03 -1.28 -0.94
CA ALA A 153 8.13 -1.96 0.35
C ALA A 153 9.05 -1.18 1.30
N HIS A 154 8.65 -0.98 2.54
CA HIS A 154 9.48 -0.39 3.57
C HIS A 154 9.48 -1.26 4.82
N GLN A 155 10.66 -1.76 5.23
CA GLN A 155 10.76 -2.63 6.39
C GLN A 155 10.37 -1.89 7.67
N THR A 156 9.45 -2.47 8.43
CA THR A 156 9.07 -1.99 9.77
C THR A 156 10.19 -2.30 10.76
N ILE A 157 10.43 -1.40 11.70
CA ILE A 157 11.40 -1.61 12.78
C ILE A 157 10.75 -2.33 13.95
N GLY A 158 11.50 -3.22 14.62
CA GLY A 158 10.98 -3.97 15.76
C GLY A 158 10.72 -3.09 17.00
N ASN A 159 9.92 -3.60 17.94
CA ASN A 159 9.46 -2.87 19.13
C ASN A 159 10.61 -2.28 19.98
N SER A 160 11.74 -2.97 20.11
CA SER A 160 12.92 -2.44 20.83
C SER A 160 13.47 -1.17 20.16
N ALA A 161 13.56 -1.18 18.83
CA ALA A 161 14.03 -0.02 18.08
C ALA A 161 13.00 1.13 18.06
N LEU A 162 11.70 0.84 18.17
CA LEU A 162 10.66 1.86 18.37
C LEU A 162 10.80 2.52 19.74
N LYS A 163 10.96 1.72 20.79
CA LYS A 163 11.18 2.23 22.17
C LYS A 163 12.41 3.12 22.27
N MET A 164 13.54 2.69 21.69
CA MET A 164 14.77 3.50 21.66
C MET A 164 14.60 4.85 20.93
N ARG A 165 13.65 4.95 20.02
CA ARG A 165 13.32 6.18 19.29
C ARG A 165 12.18 6.97 19.92
N ASN A 166 11.66 6.52 21.04
CA ASN A 166 10.47 7.07 21.68
C ASN A 166 9.30 7.27 20.70
N LYS A 167 9.03 6.24 19.87
CA LYS A 167 7.97 6.25 18.85
C LYS A 167 7.04 5.07 19.00
N THR A 168 5.76 5.32 18.76
CA THR A 168 4.76 4.28 18.53
C THR A 168 4.89 3.72 17.11
N LEU A 169 4.30 2.57 16.86
CA LEU A 169 4.26 1.97 15.53
C LEU A 169 3.51 2.87 14.51
N VAL A 170 2.43 3.51 14.95
CA VAL A 170 1.66 4.45 14.10
C VAL A 170 2.51 5.65 13.71
N GLU A 171 3.23 6.27 14.63
CA GLU A 171 4.16 7.37 14.34
C GLU A 171 5.31 6.95 13.42
N TYR A 172 5.73 5.70 13.53
CA TYR A 172 6.70 5.15 12.58
C TYR A 172 6.12 5.09 11.15
N TYR A 173 4.91 4.59 10.98
CA TYR A 173 4.26 4.55 9.66
C TYR A 173 4.04 5.96 9.09
N ILE A 174 3.65 6.93 9.92
CA ILE A 174 3.60 8.35 9.51
C ILE A 174 4.97 8.81 9.01
N SER A 175 6.05 8.46 9.71
CA SER A 175 7.41 8.84 9.31
C SER A 175 7.85 8.18 7.98
N VAL A 176 7.33 6.99 7.66
CA VAL A 176 7.51 6.34 6.36
C VAL A 176 6.75 7.09 5.28
N MET A 177 5.48 7.43 5.51
CA MET A 177 4.68 8.23 4.57
C MET A 177 5.30 9.61 4.32
N LYS A 178 5.78 10.30 5.36
CA LYS A 178 6.50 11.57 5.24
C LYS A 178 7.70 11.48 4.28
N ARG A 179 8.44 10.37 4.30
CA ARG A 179 9.60 10.15 3.41
C ARG A 179 9.24 10.17 1.93
N TYR A 180 8.05 9.70 1.60
CA TYR A 180 7.58 9.55 0.22
C TYR A 180 6.50 10.57 -0.16
N SER A 181 6.02 11.41 0.77
CA SER A 181 4.84 12.28 0.61
C SER A 181 4.92 13.14 -0.65
N LYS A 182 6.06 13.81 -0.91
CA LYS A 182 6.22 14.68 -2.09
C LYS A 182 5.93 13.93 -3.41
N LYS A 183 6.39 12.68 -3.54
CA LYS A 183 6.18 11.88 -4.75
C LYS A 183 4.76 11.30 -4.80
N LEU A 184 4.21 10.91 -3.66
CA LEU A 184 2.86 10.35 -3.60
C LEU A 184 1.80 11.41 -3.84
N LEU A 185 1.96 12.62 -3.29
CA LEU A 185 1.06 13.76 -3.52
C LEU A 185 1.04 14.24 -4.98
N SER A 186 2.10 14.00 -5.75
CA SER A 186 2.05 14.29 -7.20
C SER A 186 1.20 13.29 -7.99
N ILE A 187 0.70 12.22 -7.32
CA ILE A 187 -0.17 11.21 -7.93
C ILE A 187 -1.61 11.40 -7.43
N THR A 188 -1.80 11.39 -6.12
CA THR A 188 -3.11 11.57 -5.46
C THR A 188 -2.94 12.02 -4.01
N ASP A 189 -3.93 12.74 -3.51
CA ASP A 189 -4.02 13.18 -2.12
C ASP A 189 -4.81 12.21 -1.22
N ILE A 190 -5.26 11.06 -1.74
CA ILE A 190 -6.07 10.08 -1.02
C ILE A 190 -5.19 8.92 -0.55
N VAL A 191 -5.21 8.67 0.75
CA VAL A 191 -4.63 7.46 1.38
C VAL A 191 -5.76 6.58 1.88
N VAL A 192 -5.71 5.29 1.57
CA VAL A 192 -6.64 4.30 2.10
C VAL A 192 -5.91 3.27 2.97
N ALA A 193 -6.45 3.00 4.15
CA ALA A 193 -5.87 2.08 5.12
C ALA A 193 -6.96 1.32 5.90
N ASP A 194 -6.57 0.25 6.57
CA ASP A 194 -7.51 -0.55 7.36
C ASP A 194 -7.95 0.15 8.67
N ALA A 195 -8.84 -0.49 9.43
CA ALA A 195 -9.38 0.06 10.68
C ALA A 195 -8.31 0.28 11.78
N PHE A 196 -7.14 -0.36 11.69
CA PHE A 196 -6.02 -0.12 12.61
C PHE A 196 -5.54 1.34 12.54
N PHE A 197 -5.59 1.94 11.36
CA PHE A 197 -5.17 3.31 11.10
C PHE A 197 -6.26 4.37 11.38
N SER A 198 -7.48 3.98 11.77
CA SER A 198 -8.58 4.90 12.08
C SER A 198 -8.41 5.57 13.45
N THR A 199 -7.26 6.16 13.69
CA THR A 199 -6.88 6.85 14.93
C THR A 199 -6.61 8.33 14.68
N SER A 200 -6.85 9.18 15.68
CA SER A 200 -6.56 10.61 15.59
C SER A 200 -5.09 10.92 15.30
N THR A 201 -4.18 10.11 15.85
CA THR A 201 -2.73 10.27 15.61
C THR A 201 -2.38 10.04 14.15
N PHE A 202 -2.88 8.96 13.54
CA PHE A 202 -2.60 8.67 12.15
C PHE A 202 -3.25 9.67 11.21
N GLU A 203 -4.54 9.96 11.44
CA GLU A 203 -5.28 10.94 10.64
C GLU A 203 -4.62 12.31 10.67
N LYS A 204 -4.25 12.82 11.86
CA LYS A 204 -3.54 14.08 12.01
C LYS A 204 -2.21 14.07 11.24
N GLY A 205 -1.44 12.99 11.38
CA GLY A 205 -0.18 12.85 10.64
C GLY A 205 -0.37 12.85 9.13
N MET A 206 -1.42 12.19 8.59
CA MET A 206 -1.72 12.23 7.16
C MET A 206 -2.18 13.62 6.71
N SER A 207 -3.05 14.26 7.48
CA SER A 207 -3.53 15.62 7.21
C SER A 207 -2.39 16.65 7.19
N GLU A 208 -1.44 16.57 8.13
CA GLU A 208 -0.25 17.43 8.17
C GLU A 208 0.68 17.21 6.96
N LEU A 209 0.65 16.03 6.35
CA LEU A 209 1.38 15.72 5.13
C LEU A 209 0.63 16.12 3.85
N GLY A 210 -0.63 16.57 3.96
CA GLY A 210 -1.49 16.96 2.83
C GLY A 210 -2.38 15.83 2.29
N PHE A 211 -2.48 14.69 2.98
CA PHE A 211 -3.33 13.57 2.57
C PHE A 211 -4.67 13.56 3.29
N TYR A 212 -5.68 13.07 2.59
CA TYR A 212 -6.97 12.68 3.13
C TYR A 212 -7.01 11.18 3.38
N LEU A 213 -7.63 10.78 4.49
CA LEU A 213 -7.73 9.37 4.88
C LEU A 213 -9.09 8.80 4.52
N VAL A 214 -9.09 7.69 3.77
CA VAL A 214 -10.23 6.79 3.62
C VAL A 214 -9.96 5.53 4.46
N SER A 215 -10.92 5.16 5.33
CA SER A 215 -10.74 3.98 6.16
C SER A 215 -12.10 3.49 6.69
N ARG A 216 -12.05 2.50 7.58
CA ARG A 216 -13.22 1.95 8.26
C ARG A 216 -13.14 2.21 9.75
N PHE A 217 -14.24 2.64 10.34
CA PHE A 217 -14.36 2.66 11.79
C PHE A 217 -14.59 1.26 12.36
N ARG A 218 -14.25 1.09 13.62
CA ARG A 218 -14.67 -0.07 14.41
C ARG A 218 -16.16 0.03 14.73
N ASP A 219 -16.79 -1.10 15.01
CA ASP A 219 -18.24 -1.19 15.23
C ASP A 219 -18.74 -0.35 16.43
N ASN A 220 -17.85 -0.02 17.38
CA ASN A 220 -18.12 0.83 18.55
C ASN A 220 -17.79 2.31 18.36
N ALA A 221 -17.65 2.78 17.13
CA ALA A 221 -17.31 4.17 16.86
C ALA A 221 -18.38 5.15 17.36
N CYS A 222 -17.95 6.22 18.04
CA CYS A 222 -18.84 7.27 18.50
C CYS A 222 -18.94 8.35 17.44
N LEU A 223 -20.07 8.40 16.73
CA LEU A 223 -20.37 9.29 15.64
C LEU A 223 -21.52 10.19 16.00
N HIS A 224 -21.53 11.42 15.53
CA HIS A 224 -22.57 12.42 15.78
C HIS A 224 -23.02 13.07 14.48
N TYR A 225 -24.30 13.41 14.42
CA TYR A 225 -24.82 14.29 13.36
C TYR A 225 -24.11 15.65 13.40
N ILE A 226 -24.05 16.32 12.27
CA ILE A 226 -23.61 17.71 12.23
C ILE A 226 -24.77 18.58 12.74
N PRO A 227 -24.56 19.45 13.77
CA PRO A 227 -25.61 20.29 14.29
C PRO A 227 -26.10 21.30 13.23
N LYS A 228 -27.42 21.55 13.19
CA LYS A 228 -27.94 22.64 12.41
C LYS A 228 -27.38 23.97 12.94
N LYS A 229 -27.08 24.92 12.04
CA LYS A 229 -26.62 26.24 12.43
C LYS A 229 -27.76 26.96 13.16
N GLU A 230 -27.64 27.12 14.45
CA GLU A 230 -28.56 27.92 15.25
C GLU A 230 -27.93 29.29 15.54
N LYS A 231 -28.70 30.38 15.38
CA LYS A 231 -28.28 31.72 15.79
C LYS A 231 -28.44 31.88 17.30
N LYS A 232 -27.60 31.21 18.10
CA LYS A 232 -27.58 31.34 19.57
C LYS A 232 -26.29 32.03 20.01
N ARG A 233 -26.38 32.85 21.10
CA ARG A 233 -25.19 33.40 21.77
C ARG A 233 -24.32 32.27 22.33
N GLY A 234 -23.01 32.39 22.19
CA GLY A 234 -22.04 31.44 22.73
C GLY A 234 -21.28 30.67 21.65
N ARG A 235 -20.38 29.76 22.08
CA ARG A 235 -19.59 28.95 21.17
C ARG A 235 -20.51 27.97 20.40
N PRO A 236 -20.47 27.96 19.07
CA PRO A 236 -21.28 27.02 18.28
C PRO A 236 -21.03 25.56 18.66
N ARG A 237 -22.08 24.75 18.70
CA ARG A 237 -21.95 23.32 18.90
C ARG A 237 -21.18 22.70 17.74
N ILE A 238 -20.15 21.90 18.03
CA ILE A 238 -19.34 21.22 17.03
C ILE A 238 -19.99 19.89 16.60
N LYS A 239 -20.78 19.27 17.50
CA LYS A 239 -21.45 17.97 17.30
C LYS A 239 -22.91 18.06 17.75
N GLY A 240 -23.78 17.43 16.98
CA GLY A 240 -25.18 17.20 17.29
C GLY A 240 -25.39 15.92 18.11
N ASP A 241 -26.56 15.33 17.97
CA ASP A 241 -26.90 14.07 18.65
C ASP A 241 -26.06 12.91 18.16
N LYS A 242 -25.91 11.90 19.00
CA LYS A 242 -25.20 10.67 18.65
C LYS A 242 -26.00 9.91 17.60
N ILE A 243 -25.31 9.38 16.61
CA ILE A 243 -25.91 8.48 15.60
C ILE A 243 -26.14 7.12 16.27
N ASP A 244 -27.43 6.72 16.35
CA ASP A 244 -27.81 5.39 16.76
C ASP A 244 -27.82 4.46 15.54
N LEU A 245 -26.90 3.48 15.53
CA LEU A 245 -26.78 2.53 14.41
C LEU A 245 -27.90 1.49 14.37
N ALA A 246 -28.61 1.29 15.49
CA ALA A 246 -29.78 0.40 15.55
C ALA A 246 -30.99 1.10 14.92
N ASN A 247 -31.15 2.42 15.19
CA ASN A 247 -32.30 3.23 14.77
C ASN A 247 -31.79 4.44 13.95
N LEU A 248 -31.44 4.23 12.69
CA LEU A 248 -30.93 5.28 11.82
C LEU A 248 -32.01 6.28 11.46
N ASN A 249 -31.71 7.57 11.64
CA ASN A 249 -32.56 8.65 11.14
C ASN A 249 -32.31 8.88 9.65
N LEU A 250 -33.05 8.17 8.80
CA LEU A 250 -32.91 8.21 7.36
C LEU A 250 -33.18 9.58 6.72
N SER A 251 -33.96 10.44 7.38
CA SER A 251 -34.24 11.79 6.86
C SER A 251 -33.00 12.71 6.78
N CYS A 252 -31.92 12.31 7.47
CA CYS A 252 -30.64 13.04 7.50
C CYS A 252 -29.57 12.37 6.63
N MET A 253 -29.93 11.35 5.85
CA MET A 253 -29.01 10.52 5.08
C MET A 253 -29.46 10.42 3.64
N GLU A 254 -28.51 10.23 2.74
CA GLU A 254 -28.73 9.90 1.33
C GLU A 254 -28.54 8.39 1.16
N GLU A 255 -29.49 7.70 0.54
CA GLU A 255 -29.38 6.30 0.21
C GLU A 255 -28.49 6.14 -1.02
N LEU A 256 -27.51 5.21 -0.95
CA LEU A 256 -26.59 4.91 -2.04
C LEU A 256 -27.05 3.63 -2.76
N HIS A 257 -27.14 3.73 -4.08
CA HIS A 257 -27.41 2.56 -4.95
C HIS A 257 -26.09 2.07 -5.53
N ILE A 258 -25.59 0.95 -5.02
CA ILE A 258 -24.29 0.38 -5.41
C ILE A 258 -24.52 -1.06 -5.89
N ASP A 259 -24.19 -1.30 -7.14
CA ASP A 259 -24.34 -2.63 -7.75
C ASP A 259 -23.52 -3.70 -7.01
N GLY A 260 -24.13 -4.86 -6.81
CA GLY A 260 -23.50 -5.99 -6.11
C GLY A 260 -23.24 -5.75 -4.62
N LEU A 261 -23.94 -4.80 -3.98
CA LEU A 261 -23.89 -4.61 -2.54
C LEU A 261 -25.13 -5.24 -1.87
N ASP A 262 -24.91 -6.28 -1.04
CA ASP A 262 -25.96 -6.87 -0.25
C ASP A 262 -26.38 -5.93 0.89
N GLY A 263 -27.68 -5.61 0.98
CA GLY A 263 -28.22 -4.68 1.97
C GLY A 263 -28.29 -3.24 1.47
N LYS A 264 -28.39 -2.29 2.40
CA LYS A 264 -28.57 -0.86 2.11
C LYS A 264 -27.39 -0.05 2.58
N ALA A 265 -26.96 0.93 1.79
CA ALA A 265 -25.91 1.86 2.15
C ALA A 265 -26.46 3.30 2.22
N TYR A 266 -25.99 4.06 3.18
CA TYR A 266 -26.39 5.45 3.40
C TYR A 266 -25.13 6.31 3.57
N THR A 267 -25.19 7.58 3.10
CA THR A 267 -24.11 8.52 3.30
C THR A 267 -24.59 9.80 3.95
N LEU A 268 -23.73 10.43 4.74
CA LEU A 268 -23.93 11.73 5.36
C LEU A 268 -22.59 12.35 5.76
N GLU A 269 -22.61 13.64 6.04
CA GLU A 269 -21.54 14.27 6.84
C GLU A 269 -21.78 14.02 8.31
N ALA A 270 -20.77 13.49 9.01
CA ALA A 270 -20.82 13.20 10.43
C ALA A 270 -19.60 13.74 11.17
N TYR A 271 -19.73 13.97 12.47
CA TYR A 271 -18.59 14.26 13.33
C TYR A 271 -18.11 12.99 14.01
N ALA A 272 -16.86 12.59 13.71
CA ALA A 272 -16.22 11.44 14.32
C ALA A 272 -15.47 11.86 15.60
N LYS A 273 -15.96 11.42 16.77
CA LYS A 273 -15.35 11.76 18.07
C LYS A 273 -13.89 11.27 18.17
N ALA A 274 -13.60 10.06 17.65
CA ALA A 274 -12.27 9.48 17.67
C ALA A 274 -11.24 10.29 16.87
N LEU A 275 -11.66 10.90 15.74
CA LEU A 275 -10.79 11.70 14.89
C LEU A 275 -10.85 13.20 15.22
N LYS A 276 -11.84 13.63 16.03
CA LYS A 276 -12.13 15.05 16.35
C LYS A 276 -12.37 15.89 15.10
N LYS A 277 -12.96 15.31 14.04
CA LYS A 277 -13.18 15.92 12.72
C LYS A 277 -14.54 15.57 12.15
N LYS A 278 -14.97 16.39 11.18
CA LYS A 278 -16.04 16.03 10.23
C LYS A 278 -15.49 15.04 9.22
N VAL A 279 -16.32 14.09 8.83
CA VAL A 279 -16.01 13.06 7.83
C VAL A 279 -17.21 12.86 6.91
N ARG A 280 -16.97 12.47 5.66
CA ARG A 280 -17.97 11.82 4.82
C ARG A 280 -18.10 10.40 5.34
N LEU A 281 -19.23 10.07 5.95
CA LEU A 281 -19.52 8.76 6.52
C LEU A 281 -20.37 7.95 5.55
N VAL A 282 -20.04 6.66 5.42
CA VAL A 282 -20.90 5.68 4.74
C VAL A 282 -21.25 4.59 5.76
N ILE A 283 -22.54 4.35 5.94
CA ILE A 283 -23.11 3.30 6.78
C ILE A 283 -23.65 2.22 5.86
N TRP A 284 -23.00 1.08 5.81
CA TRP A 284 -23.50 -0.08 5.10
C TRP A 284 -24.23 -1.01 6.09
N ARG A 285 -25.56 -1.04 5.98
CA ARG A 285 -26.43 -1.93 6.74
C ARG A 285 -26.59 -3.25 6.00
N MET A 286 -25.91 -4.28 6.47
CA MET A 286 -25.92 -5.62 5.90
C MET A 286 -27.26 -6.33 6.18
N PRO A 287 -27.61 -7.39 5.41
CA PRO A 287 -28.66 -8.31 5.79
C PRO A 287 -28.42 -8.81 7.23
N GLY A 288 -29.45 -8.84 8.07
CA GLY A 288 -29.32 -9.14 9.50
C GLY A 288 -29.02 -7.95 10.40
N GLY A 289 -29.01 -6.70 9.86
CA GLY A 289 -28.99 -5.45 10.63
C GLY A 289 -27.62 -4.99 11.12
N LYS A 290 -26.55 -5.76 10.94
CA LYS A 290 -25.19 -5.33 11.27
C LYS A 290 -24.71 -4.20 10.35
N CYS A 291 -24.12 -3.15 10.93
CA CYS A 291 -23.59 -2.01 10.17
C CYS A 291 -22.07 -2.09 10.05
N LYS A 292 -21.54 -1.74 8.86
CA LYS A 292 -20.13 -1.42 8.65
C LYS A 292 -20.01 0.07 8.33
N LEU A 293 -18.99 0.72 8.91
CA LEU A 293 -18.82 2.17 8.91
C LEU A 293 -17.56 2.55 8.15
N PHE A 294 -17.70 3.20 7.00
CA PHE A 294 -16.58 3.69 6.20
C PHE A 294 -16.57 5.21 6.22
N PHE A 295 -15.41 5.80 6.06
CA PHE A 295 -15.31 7.25 6.06
C PHE A 295 -14.20 7.77 5.17
N SER A 296 -14.36 9.02 4.76
CA SER A 296 -13.30 9.85 4.20
C SER A 296 -13.17 11.15 4.99
N THR A 297 -11.94 11.62 5.22
CA THR A 297 -11.69 12.96 5.72
C THR A 297 -11.76 14.03 4.62
N LYS A 298 -11.80 13.63 3.33
CA LYS A 298 -12.09 14.47 2.17
C LYS A 298 -13.61 14.57 1.99
N LEU A 299 -14.20 15.64 2.47
CA LEU A 299 -15.66 15.81 2.48
C LEU A 299 -16.27 15.91 1.08
N SER A 300 -15.48 16.32 0.07
CA SER A 300 -15.91 16.40 -1.33
C SER A 300 -16.09 15.05 -2.00
N MET A 301 -15.56 13.95 -1.42
CA MET A 301 -15.83 12.62 -1.94
C MET A 301 -17.31 12.26 -1.75
N THR A 302 -17.88 11.60 -2.75
CA THR A 302 -19.22 11.00 -2.64
C THR A 302 -19.18 9.76 -1.75
N GLY A 303 -20.33 9.33 -1.22
CA GLY A 303 -20.41 8.10 -0.44
C GLY A 303 -19.99 6.85 -1.25
N GLU A 304 -20.33 6.84 -2.53
CA GLU A 304 -19.97 5.77 -3.46
C GLU A 304 -18.44 5.68 -3.64
N GLU A 305 -17.78 6.81 -3.90
CA GLU A 305 -16.32 6.88 -4.03
C GLU A 305 -15.62 6.38 -2.75
N VAL A 306 -16.11 6.78 -1.57
CA VAL A 306 -15.57 6.32 -0.28
C VAL A 306 -15.64 4.79 -0.17
N LEU A 307 -16.81 4.22 -0.46
CA LEU A 307 -17.00 2.77 -0.34
C LEU A 307 -16.20 2.00 -1.40
N LYS A 308 -16.22 2.45 -2.67
CA LYS A 308 -15.43 1.85 -3.74
C LYS A 308 -13.92 1.90 -3.41
N THR A 309 -13.39 3.06 -3.00
CA THR A 309 -11.99 3.22 -2.61
C THR A 309 -11.59 2.26 -1.49
N TYR A 310 -12.43 2.15 -0.44
CA TYR A 310 -12.13 1.24 0.66
C TYR A 310 -12.18 -0.24 0.22
N ARG A 311 -13.13 -0.64 -0.61
CA ARG A 311 -13.22 -2.01 -1.14
C ARG A 311 -12.02 -2.36 -2.02
N THR A 312 -11.60 -1.43 -2.89
CA THR A 312 -10.42 -1.62 -3.75
C THR A 312 -9.13 -1.79 -2.95
N ARG A 313 -9.05 -1.28 -1.70
CA ARG A 313 -7.90 -1.50 -0.80
C ARG A 313 -7.49 -2.98 -0.73
N PHE A 314 -8.44 -3.89 -0.80
CA PHE A 314 -8.15 -5.32 -0.70
C PHE A 314 -7.22 -5.82 -1.81
N GLN A 315 -7.12 -5.13 -2.93
CA GLN A 315 -6.20 -5.48 -4.02
C GLN A 315 -4.72 -5.48 -3.61
N ILE A 316 -4.33 -4.74 -2.55
CA ILE A 316 -2.95 -4.78 -2.04
C ILE A 316 -2.62 -6.15 -1.44
N GLU A 317 -3.61 -6.84 -0.88
CA GLU A 317 -3.45 -8.19 -0.30
C GLU A 317 -3.19 -9.23 -1.40
N PHE A 318 -3.84 -9.09 -2.56
CA PHE A 318 -3.52 -9.89 -3.75
C PHE A 318 -2.09 -9.63 -4.25
N CYS A 319 -1.66 -8.37 -4.31
CA CYS A 319 -0.28 -8.06 -4.67
C CYS A 319 0.73 -8.74 -3.74
N TYR A 320 0.46 -8.78 -2.43
CA TYR A 320 1.31 -9.52 -1.49
C TYR A 320 1.27 -11.03 -1.71
N ARG A 321 0.08 -11.60 -1.91
CA ARG A 321 -0.10 -13.03 -2.18
C ARG A 321 0.71 -13.44 -3.40
N ASP A 322 0.54 -12.72 -4.51
CA ASP A 322 1.19 -13.03 -5.77
C ASP A 322 2.72 -12.84 -5.67
N SER A 323 3.17 -11.77 -4.99
CA SER A 323 4.60 -11.55 -4.77
C SER A 323 5.24 -12.63 -3.87
N LYS A 324 4.50 -13.18 -2.89
CA LYS A 324 4.95 -14.31 -2.07
C LYS A 324 5.02 -15.61 -2.87
N GLN A 325 4.07 -15.81 -3.76
CA GLN A 325 3.92 -17.04 -4.52
C GLN A 325 4.87 -17.09 -5.73
N PHE A 326 5.01 -16.00 -6.48
CA PHE A 326 5.66 -16.00 -7.79
C PHE A 326 7.01 -15.29 -7.83
N THR A 327 7.20 -14.24 -7.02
CA THR A 327 8.44 -13.43 -7.07
C THR A 327 9.20 -13.41 -5.74
N GLY A 328 9.09 -14.46 -4.93
CA GLY A 328 9.94 -14.74 -3.79
C GLY A 328 10.02 -13.65 -2.72
N LEU A 329 8.92 -12.93 -2.44
CA LEU A 329 8.88 -11.88 -1.41
C LEU A 329 9.36 -12.36 -0.03
N MET A 330 9.23 -13.66 0.27
CA MET A 330 9.64 -14.27 1.53
C MET A 330 11.01 -14.98 1.47
N ASP A 331 11.66 -15.03 0.32
CA ASP A 331 12.81 -15.94 0.10
C ASP A 331 14.15 -15.36 0.53
N CYS A 332 14.26 -14.02 0.65
CA CYS A 332 15.50 -13.35 0.95
C CYS A 332 16.09 -13.77 2.30
N GLN A 333 17.27 -14.40 2.27
CA GLN A 333 18.00 -14.82 3.46
C GLN A 333 19.06 -13.81 3.93
N ALA A 334 19.13 -12.65 3.33
CA ALA A 334 20.10 -11.62 3.67
C ALA A 334 19.98 -11.14 5.12
N ARG A 335 21.12 -10.70 5.67
CA ARG A 335 21.24 -10.17 7.04
C ARG A 335 21.61 -8.69 7.07
N HIS A 336 21.56 -8.00 5.94
CA HIS A 336 21.82 -6.57 5.83
C HIS A 336 20.56 -5.82 5.40
N LYS A 337 20.29 -4.69 6.05
CA LYS A 337 19.10 -3.88 5.81
C LYS A 337 18.94 -3.49 4.33
N ARG A 338 20.02 -3.09 3.66
CA ARG A 338 19.98 -2.71 2.24
C ARG A 338 19.64 -3.88 1.33
N GLN A 339 20.16 -5.08 1.63
CA GLN A 339 19.86 -6.28 0.87
C GLN A 339 18.40 -6.71 1.03
N LEU A 340 17.84 -6.59 2.23
CA LEU A 340 16.42 -6.85 2.47
C LEU A 340 15.54 -5.84 1.74
N ASP A 341 15.87 -4.54 1.83
CA ASP A 341 15.16 -3.47 1.11
C ASP A 341 15.19 -3.72 -0.40
N PHE A 342 16.35 -4.08 -0.95
CA PHE A 342 16.49 -4.42 -2.36
C PHE A 342 15.60 -5.63 -2.73
N ALA A 343 15.69 -6.72 -1.98
CA ALA A 343 14.95 -7.95 -2.27
C ALA A 343 13.43 -7.76 -2.26
N PHE A 344 12.88 -7.07 -1.26
CA PHE A 344 11.43 -6.81 -1.20
C PHE A 344 10.95 -5.97 -2.38
N ASN A 345 11.72 -4.96 -2.76
CA ASN A 345 11.33 -4.09 -3.86
C ASN A 345 11.60 -4.70 -5.23
N ALA A 346 12.61 -5.56 -5.38
CA ALA A 346 12.82 -6.35 -6.58
C ALA A 346 11.65 -7.31 -6.82
N SER A 347 11.15 -7.97 -5.76
CA SER A 347 9.96 -8.82 -5.84
C SER A 347 8.75 -8.05 -6.38
N PHE A 348 8.46 -6.87 -5.85
CA PHE A 348 7.36 -6.03 -6.33
C PHE A 348 7.57 -5.54 -7.77
N ALA A 349 8.78 -5.09 -8.12
CA ALA A 349 9.08 -4.61 -9.46
C ALA A 349 8.93 -5.73 -10.50
N SER A 350 9.38 -6.94 -10.20
CA SER A 350 9.23 -8.09 -11.10
C SER A 350 7.76 -8.47 -11.27
N MET A 351 6.97 -8.48 -10.20
CA MET A 351 5.53 -8.72 -10.28
C MET A 351 4.80 -7.64 -11.09
N ASN A 352 5.16 -6.38 -10.89
CA ASN A 352 4.57 -5.27 -11.65
C ASN A 352 4.91 -5.36 -13.14
N ALA A 353 6.16 -5.72 -13.49
CA ALA A 353 6.55 -5.94 -14.88
C ALA A 353 5.78 -7.10 -15.52
N ALA A 354 5.51 -8.17 -14.76
CA ALA A 354 4.66 -9.27 -15.22
C ALA A 354 3.23 -8.82 -15.52
N LYS A 355 2.64 -7.97 -14.67
CA LYS A 355 1.30 -7.39 -14.93
C LYS A 355 1.27 -6.51 -16.18
N VAL A 356 2.35 -5.74 -16.43
CA VAL A 356 2.49 -4.99 -17.69
C VAL A 356 2.54 -5.95 -18.87
N PHE A 357 3.38 -6.98 -18.78
CA PHE A 357 3.50 -8.00 -19.83
C PHE A 357 2.16 -8.67 -20.14
N MET A 358 1.42 -9.08 -19.10
CA MET A 358 0.08 -9.69 -19.26
C MET A 358 -0.88 -8.75 -19.98
N LYS A 359 -0.96 -7.47 -19.55
CA LYS A 359 -1.82 -6.47 -20.19
C LYS A 359 -1.45 -6.25 -21.66
N ASP A 360 -0.16 -6.10 -21.97
CA ASP A 360 0.32 -5.86 -23.33
C ASP A 360 0.06 -7.04 -24.28
N ASN A 361 -0.16 -8.25 -23.72
CA ASN A 361 -0.46 -9.47 -24.47
C ASN A 361 -1.94 -9.94 -24.33
N GLY A 362 -2.81 -9.12 -23.74
CA GLY A 362 -4.24 -9.45 -23.60
C GLY A 362 -4.52 -10.65 -22.69
N MET A 363 -3.68 -10.88 -21.68
CA MET A 363 -3.79 -11.97 -20.72
C MET A 363 -4.40 -11.52 -19.36
N ASP A 364 -5.08 -10.39 -19.33
CA ASP A 364 -5.72 -9.80 -18.13
C ASP A 364 -7.04 -10.50 -17.78
#